data_d43884ffecc07e0db22324272526a824
#
_entry.id   d43884ffecc07e0db22324272526a824
#
_cell.length_a   1.000
_cell.length_b   1.000
_cell.length_c   1.000
_cell.angle_alpha   90.00
_cell.angle_beta   90.00
_cell.angle_gamma   90.00
#
_symmetry.space_group_name_H-M   'P 1'
#
loop_
_entity.id
_entity.type
_entity.pdbx_description
1 polymer ?
#
loop_
_entity_poly.entity_id
_entity_poly.type
_entity_poly.pdbx_seq_one_letter_code
_entity_poly.pdbx_strand_id
1 'polypeptide(L)'
;MKVMVGGTFDPLHAGHRKLLSRSFELAGSSGEVIIGLTTDDFASAKVHPVHPYDKRLENITSFIREQGYTATWKVEPLADRYGSAL
;
A
#
# COMPACT_ATOMS: atom_id res chain seq x y z
N MET A 1 -10.58 -9.99 9.90
CA MET A 1 -10.74 -8.54 9.92
C MET A 1 -10.22 -7.92 8.62
N LYS A 2 -10.92 -6.96 8.10
CA LYS A 2 -10.49 -6.23 6.90
C LYS A 2 -9.78 -4.94 7.33
N VAL A 3 -8.57 -4.72 6.83
CA VAL A 3 -7.77 -3.54 7.15
C VAL A 3 -7.46 -2.78 5.87
N MET A 4 -7.60 -1.47 5.89
CA MET A 4 -7.29 -0.63 4.74
C MET A 4 -6.17 0.33 5.11
N VAL A 5 -5.19 0.45 4.22
CA VAL A 5 -4.11 1.44 4.36
C VAL A 5 -3.91 2.12 3.03
N GLY A 6 -3.40 3.32 3.04
CA GLY A 6 -3.17 4.04 1.80
C GLY A 6 -1.95 4.94 1.87
N GLY A 7 -1.36 5.22 0.73
CA GLY A 7 -0.22 6.10 0.65
C GLY A 7 0.48 6.02 -0.68
N THR A 8 1.56 6.79 -0.80
CA THR A 8 2.39 6.81 -2.01
C THR A 8 3.47 5.73 -1.97
N PHE A 9 3.95 5.40 -0.79
CA PHE A 9 4.95 4.35 -0.56
C PHE A 9 6.20 4.52 -1.44
N ASP A 10 6.72 5.72 -1.49
CA ASP A 10 7.92 6.01 -2.25
C ASP A 10 8.79 7.02 -1.49
N PRO A 11 9.94 6.57 -1.00
CA PRO A 11 10.42 5.19 -1.06
C PRO A 11 9.70 4.30 -0.05
N LEU A 12 9.80 2.99 -0.25
CA LEU A 12 9.28 2.03 0.72
C LEU A 12 10.31 1.87 1.84
N HIS A 13 10.21 2.73 2.83
CA HIS A 13 11.17 2.75 3.93
C HIS A 13 10.64 2.02 5.17
N ALA A 14 11.44 2.04 6.25
CA ALA A 14 11.12 1.31 7.47
C ALA A 14 9.73 1.64 8.03
N GLY A 15 9.32 2.89 7.98
CA GLY A 15 8.00 3.30 8.45
C GLY A 15 6.87 2.66 7.66
N HIS A 16 7.01 2.63 6.35
CA HIS A 16 6.03 1.99 5.47
C HIS A 16 5.97 0.49 5.70
N ARG A 17 7.13 -0.14 5.84
CA ARG A 17 7.21 -1.58 6.10
C ARG A 17 6.53 -1.93 7.42
N LYS A 18 6.74 -1.11 8.43
CA LYS A 18 6.14 -1.29 9.74
C LYS A 18 4.62 -1.15 9.65
N LEU A 19 4.15 -0.16 8.91
CA LEU A 19 2.72 0.06 8.70
C LEU A 19 2.07 -1.14 8.02
N LEU A 20 2.68 -1.65 6.96
CA LEU A 20 2.17 -2.83 6.26
C LEU A 20 2.19 -4.06 7.18
N SER A 21 3.28 -4.29 7.89
CA SER A 21 3.39 -5.42 8.81
C SER A 21 2.29 -5.36 9.88
N ARG A 22 2.06 -4.17 10.42
CA ARG A 22 1.02 -3.99 11.43
C ARG A 22 -0.37 -4.26 10.86
N SER A 23 -0.60 -3.83 9.61
CA SER A 23 -1.87 -4.05 8.94
C SER A 23 -2.16 -5.55 8.78
N PHE A 24 -1.17 -6.32 8.35
CA PHE A 24 -1.32 -7.76 8.21
C PHE A 24 -1.52 -8.43 9.56
N GLU A 25 -0.82 -7.95 10.58
CA GLU A 25 -0.96 -8.46 11.94
C GLU A 25 -2.38 -8.25 12.45
N LEU A 26 -2.93 -7.06 12.24
CA LEU A 26 -4.30 -6.74 12.66
C LEU A 26 -5.35 -7.52 11.88
N ALA A 27 -5.11 -7.75 10.59
CA ALA A 27 -6.06 -8.50 9.77
C ALA A 27 -6.16 -9.96 10.20
N GLY A 28 -5.04 -10.53 10.64
CA GLY A 28 -4.97 -11.93 11.00
C GLY A 28 -4.86 -12.84 9.80
N SER A 29 -4.62 -14.12 10.03
CA SER A 29 -4.37 -15.08 8.95
C SER A 29 -5.56 -15.29 8.03
N SER A 30 -6.77 -15.06 8.51
CA SER A 30 -8.00 -15.20 7.71
C SER A 30 -8.59 -13.86 7.28
N GLY A 31 -7.90 -12.77 7.54
CA GLY A 31 -8.38 -11.44 7.20
C GLY A 31 -7.98 -10.99 5.83
N GLU A 32 -8.21 -9.71 5.54
CA GLU A 32 -7.89 -9.11 4.26
C GLU A 32 -7.26 -7.72 4.47
N VAL A 33 -6.21 -7.43 3.69
CA VAL A 33 -5.57 -6.11 3.70
C VAL A 33 -5.77 -5.47 2.33
N ILE A 34 -6.31 -4.26 2.31
CA ILE A 34 -6.48 -3.49 1.08
C ILE A 34 -5.54 -2.31 1.13
N ILE A 35 -4.68 -2.20 0.13
CA ILE A 35 -3.65 -1.18 0.06
C ILE A 35 -4.02 -0.19 -1.05
N GLY A 36 -4.31 1.05 -0.67
CA GLY A 36 -4.56 2.11 -1.64
C GLY A 36 -3.22 2.75 -2.04
N LEU A 37 -2.83 2.60 -3.30
CA LEU A 37 -1.59 3.15 -3.81
C LEU A 37 -1.90 4.35 -4.69
N THR A 38 -1.37 5.52 -4.33
CA THR A 38 -1.69 6.75 -5.04
C THR A 38 -1.31 6.65 -6.52
N THR A 39 -2.20 7.18 -7.38
CA THR A 39 -1.93 7.24 -8.81
C THR A 39 -0.84 8.27 -9.09
N ASP A 40 -0.28 8.22 -10.30
CA ASP A 40 0.78 9.16 -10.68
C ASP A 40 0.28 10.61 -10.62
N ASP A 41 -0.94 10.86 -11.05
CA ASP A 41 -1.52 12.20 -11.02
C ASP A 41 -1.61 12.73 -9.59
N PHE A 42 -2.09 11.91 -8.67
CA PHE A 42 -2.21 12.29 -7.28
C PHE A 42 -0.83 12.45 -6.63
N ALA A 43 0.08 11.51 -6.91
CA ALA A 43 1.42 11.54 -6.32
C ALA A 43 2.25 12.72 -6.86
N SER A 44 2.03 13.13 -8.11
CA SER A 44 2.78 14.24 -8.71
C SER A 44 2.45 15.59 -8.09
N ALA A 45 1.39 15.68 -7.29
CA ALA A 45 1.09 16.89 -6.54
C ALA A 45 2.06 17.11 -5.39
N LYS A 46 2.88 16.13 -5.08
CA LYS A 46 3.89 16.22 -4.03
C LYS A 46 5.06 17.10 -4.46
N VAL A 47 5.77 17.63 -3.48
CA VAL A 47 6.86 18.57 -3.73
C VAL A 47 8.04 17.92 -4.43
N HIS A 48 8.32 16.67 -4.16
CA HIS A 48 9.46 15.97 -4.75
C HIS A 48 9.00 14.86 -5.69
N PRO A 49 9.85 14.50 -6.67
CA PRO A 49 9.49 13.48 -7.64
C PRO A 49 9.32 12.11 -6.99
N VAL A 50 8.40 11.33 -7.53
CA VAL A 50 8.16 9.97 -7.08
C VAL A 50 8.27 9.02 -8.27
N HIS A 51 8.49 7.75 -7.99
CA HIS A 51 8.54 6.73 -9.04
C HIS A 51 7.15 6.49 -9.62
N PRO A 52 7.08 5.99 -10.87
CA PRO A 52 5.79 5.66 -11.48
C PRO A 52 5.03 4.62 -10.65
N TYR A 53 3.74 4.60 -10.83
CA TYR A 53 2.84 3.68 -10.13
C TYR A 53 3.31 2.23 -10.21
N ASP A 54 3.67 1.77 -11.41
CA ASP A 54 4.09 0.38 -11.61
C ASP A 54 5.31 0.01 -10.77
N LYS A 55 6.26 0.93 -10.65
CA LYS A 55 7.44 0.69 -9.85
C LYS A 55 7.11 0.64 -8.37
N ARG A 56 6.26 1.54 -7.91
CA ARG A 56 5.83 1.57 -6.51
C ARG A 56 5.02 0.33 -6.17
N LEU A 57 4.16 -0.10 -7.09
CA LEU A 57 3.40 -1.33 -6.93
C LEU A 57 4.33 -2.55 -6.81
N GLU A 58 5.33 -2.61 -7.66
CA GLU A 58 6.31 -3.69 -7.63
C GLU A 58 7.03 -3.77 -6.28
N ASN A 59 7.43 -2.62 -5.74
CA ASN A 59 8.14 -2.58 -4.47
C ASN A 59 7.25 -3.09 -3.33
N ILE A 60 5.99 -2.71 -3.31
CA ILE A 60 5.05 -3.15 -2.29
C ILE A 60 4.79 -4.66 -2.40
N THR A 61 4.51 -5.14 -3.61
CA THR A 61 4.19 -6.55 -3.80
C THR A 61 5.39 -7.44 -3.49
N SER A 62 6.59 -7.01 -3.85
CA SER A 62 7.81 -7.75 -3.52
C SER A 62 7.99 -7.87 -2.01
N PHE A 63 7.79 -6.78 -1.29
CA PHE A 63 7.90 -6.79 0.17
C PHE A 63 6.89 -7.77 0.79
N ILE A 64 5.64 -7.70 0.35
CA ILE A 64 4.59 -8.56 0.92
C ILE A 64 4.89 -10.03 0.67
N ARG A 65 5.34 -10.35 -0.53
CA ARG A 65 5.69 -11.74 -0.88
C ARG A 65 6.86 -12.26 -0.08
N GLU A 66 7.85 -11.40 0.17
CA GLU A 66 9.01 -11.78 0.99
C GLU A 66 8.60 -12.11 2.41
N GLN A 67 7.60 -11.43 2.95
CA GLN A 67 7.16 -11.67 4.32
C GLN A 67 6.33 -12.92 4.47
N GLY A 68 5.74 -13.42 3.39
CA GLY A 68 4.96 -14.65 3.43
C GLY A 68 3.69 -14.57 4.23
N TYR A 69 3.02 -13.44 4.22
CA TYR A 69 1.76 -13.29 4.93
C TYR A 69 0.68 -14.23 4.38
N THR A 70 -0.16 -14.75 5.26
CA THR A 70 -1.22 -15.69 4.89
C THR A 70 -2.56 -15.00 4.62
N ALA A 71 -2.73 -13.76 5.08
CA ALA A 71 -3.95 -12.99 4.83
C ALA A 71 -4.10 -12.69 3.33
N THR A 72 -5.33 -12.56 2.89
CA THR A 72 -5.61 -12.11 1.54
C THR A 72 -5.27 -10.62 1.43
N TRP A 73 -4.77 -10.19 0.28
CA TRP A 73 -4.46 -8.78 0.10
C TRP A 73 -4.64 -8.37 -1.36
N LYS A 74 -4.87 -7.08 -1.56
CA LYS A 74 -4.92 -6.51 -2.89
C LYS A 74 -4.48 -5.05 -2.85
N VAL A 75 -4.04 -4.54 -3.99
CA VAL A 75 -3.63 -3.14 -4.13
C VAL A 75 -4.60 -2.48 -5.09
N GLU A 76 -5.15 -1.33 -4.70
CA GLU A 76 -6.07 -0.56 -5.52
C GLU A 76 -5.51 0.83 -5.78
N PRO A 77 -5.80 1.42 -6.95
CA PRO A 77 -5.38 2.79 -7.20
C PRO A 77 -6.14 3.77 -6.30
N LEU A 78 -5.42 4.73 -5.78
CA LEU A 78 -5.96 5.76 -4.91
C LEU A 78 -5.83 7.10 -5.62
N ALA A 79 -6.94 7.56 -6.20
CA ALA A 79 -6.94 8.76 -7.06
C ALA A 79 -7.18 10.05 -6.27
N ASP A 80 -7.65 9.97 -5.04
CA ASP A 80 -7.85 11.14 -4.19
C ASP A 80 -7.64 10.74 -2.72
N ARG A 81 -7.64 11.76 -1.84
CA ARG A 81 -7.32 11.50 -0.43
C ARG A 81 -8.34 10.62 0.28
N TYR A 82 -9.52 10.49 -0.25
CA TYR A 82 -10.57 9.68 0.35
C TYR A 82 -10.65 8.30 -0.28
N GLY A 83 -10.02 8.13 -1.43
CA GLY A 83 -10.00 6.86 -2.13
C GLY A 83 -11.36 6.47 -2.68
N SER A 84 -11.44 5.25 -3.15
CA SER A 84 -12.66 4.71 -3.74
C SER A 84 -13.69 4.31 -2.69
N ALA A 85 -13.36 4.44 -1.41
CA ALA A 85 -14.27 4.10 -0.32
C ALA A 85 -15.43 5.07 -0.22
N LEU A 86 -15.32 6.21 -0.85
CA LEU A 86 -16.41 7.17 -0.93
C LEU A 86 -17.19 6.95 -2.22
#